data_60bae9383fb4304d5d759fd2243c6d57
#
_entry.id   60bae9383fb4304d5d759fd2243c6d57
#
_cell.length_a   1.000
_cell.length_b   1.000
_cell.length_c   1.000
_cell.angle_alpha   90.00
_cell.angle_beta   90.00
_cell.angle_gamma   90.00
#
_symmetry.space_group_name_H-M   'P 1'
#
loop_
_entity.id
_entity.type
_entity.pdbx_description
1 polymer ?
#
loop_
_entity_poly.entity_id
_entity_poly.type
_entity_poly.pdbx_seq_one_letter_code
_entity_poly.pdbx_strand_id
1 'polypeptide(L)'
;MSKKETKKNRPLFTEFTLDMFSRSSGRSHSEIKQFNQWRDEIIEADKYTFETPHLTPQTPEISVRRIHGDEHQLVNFSSYNYLGYANHPEVIQAAKDALDTFGLGATGSPVLNGTFDIHKKLEDALTNFYGQKGYGVSLFSSGYGANVGVVSSYIHKGDYVVLDHSSHASLIDGAVMSQGTVKLFRHNDAEFLEKILKRISKENRRILVCVEGVYSTDGDYGNLKDLVAVSKKYGASILVDEAHSLLIAGKTGKGAVEEFDVLSEVDLVIGTFSKSFGGVGGCVYAKKELINYMNYYARSRMFSCALDPAVTGGILKALELAAGPDGDQKRKRIIENADYLRSLLKDKVNIGTSQSWVIPVIFGDERKSLPLGDHLMRLGFDFSIMMFPAVKKNQSIIRAFVTSEHTKEQLDGCAEALIQASKEFNFNI
;
A
#
# COMPACT_ATOMS: atom_id res chain seq x y z
N MET A 1 -55.69 19.24 10.07
CA MET A 1 -55.28 17.94 9.51
C MET A 1 -53.80 18.06 9.06
N SER A 2 -52.91 17.57 9.90
CA SER A 2 -51.47 17.64 9.66
C SER A 2 -51.05 16.48 8.74
N LYS A 3 -50.50 16.79 7.58
CA LYS A 3 -49.82 15.80 6.73
C LYS A 3 -48.52 15.34 7.43
N LYS A 4 -48.56 14.21 8.14
CA LYS A 4 -47.40 13.41 8.42
C LYS A 4 -47.01 12.72 7.11
N GLU A 5 -46.04 13.29 6.39
CA GLU A 5 -45.33 12.58 5.34
C GLU A 5 -44.61 11.41 6.01
N THR A 6 -45.01 10.20 5.67
CA THR A 6 -44.33 8.98 5.97
C THR A 6 -42.93 9.08 5.37
N LYS A 7 -41.90 9.26 6.22
CA LYS A 7 -40.50 8.99 5.82
C LYS A 7 -40.47 7.55 5.29
N LYS A 8 -40.40 7.38 3.96
CA LYS A 8 -40.04 6.10 3.36
C LYS A 8 -38.75 5.69 4.05
N ASN A 9 -38.72 4.51 4.68
CA ASN A 9 -37.52 3.90 5.22
C ASN A 9 -36.51 3.77 4.07
N ARG A 10 -35.56 4.69 4.01
CA ARG A 10 -34.45 4.56 3.07
C ARG A 10 -33.51 3.52 3.65
N PRO A 11 -32.90 2.63 2.82
CA PRO A 11 -31.93 1.67 3.28
C PRO A 11 -30.78 2.37 4.03
N LEU A 12 -30.30 1.79 5.12
CA LEU A 12 -29.24 2.38 5.96
C LEU A 12 -27.97 2.71 5.16
N PHE A 13 -27.61 1.88 4.19
CA PHE A 13 -26.42 2.11 3.37
C PHE A 13 -26.47 3.38 2.49
N THR A 14 -27.66 3.98 2.30
CA THR A 14 -27.81 5.27 1.61
C THR A 14 -27.65 6.47 2.55
N GLU A 15 -27.71 6.26 3.85
CA GLU A 15 -27.67 7.32 4.87
C GLU A 15 -26.45 7.22 5.78
N PHE A 16 -25.92 6.00 6.03
CA PHE A 16 -24.82 5.75 6.95
C PHE A 16 -23.50 5.53 6.22
N THR A 17 -22.42 5.99 6.86
CA THR A 17 -21.04 5.82 6.43
C THR A 17 -20.25 5.11 7.53
N LEU A 18 -19.13 4.44 7.19
CA LEU A 18 -18.36 3.64 8.15
C LEU A 18 -17.89 4.41 9.37
N ASP A 19 -17.68 5.73 9.26
CA ASP A 19 -17.27 6.55 10.40
C ASP A 19 -18.35 6.67 11.49
N MET A 20 -19.60 6.49 11.15
CA MET A 20 -20.71 6.56 12.12
C MET A 20 -20.70 5.37 13.08
N PHE A 21 -20.13 4.23 12.67
CA PHE A 21 -19.99 3.04 13.49
C PHE A 21 -18.72 3.02 14.35
N SER A 22 -17.76 3.92 14.10
CA SER A 22 -16.48 3.96 14.84
C SER A 22 -16.50 4.84 16.09
N ARG A 23 -17.62 5.51 16.43
CA ARG A 23 -17.68 6.58 17.44
C ARG A 23 -18.49 6.25 18.67
N SER A 24 -18.65 4.99 19.03
CA SER A 24 -19.40 4.66 20.22
C SER A 24 -18.63 5.04 21.50
N SER A 25 -19.29 5.84 22.34
CA SER A 25 -18.84 6.11 23.70
C SER A 25 -19.84 5.44 24.67
N GLY A 26 -19.60 4.19 25.05
CA GLY A 26 -20.45 3.54 26.02
C GLY A 26 -20.31 2.02 26.10
N ARG A 27 -20.99 1.40 27.07
CA ARG A 27 -21.02 -0.07 27.26
C ARG A 27 -21.98 -0.80 26.31
N SER A 28 -22.67 -0.07 25.43
CA SER A 28 -23.63 -0.62 24.48
C SER A 28 -22.90 -1.02 23.19
N HIS A 29 -23.23 -2.19 22.67
CA HIS A 29 -22.77 -2.67 21.36
C HIS A 29 -23.77 -2.28 20.25
N SER A 30 -24.48 -1.15 20.42
CA SER A 30 -25.50 -0.70 19.47
C SER A 30 -24.90 -0.39 18.08
N GLU A 31 -23.67 0.15 18.05
CA GLU A 31 -22.94 0.43 16.82
C GLU A 31 -22.62 -0.86 16.05
N ILE A 32 -22.25 -1.93 16.74
CA ILE A 32 -21.99 -3.24 16.11
C ILE A 32 -23.29 -3.78 15.48
N LYS A 33 -24.43 -3.64 16.18
CA LYS A 33 -25.72 -4.04 15.62
C LYS A 33 -26.13 -3.21 14.40
N GLN A 34 -25.92 -1.91 14.47
CA GLN A 34 -26.20 -1.00 13.33
C GLN A 34 -25.29 -1.29 12.15
N PHE A 35 -24.00 -1.56 12.40
CA PHE A 35 -23.05 -1.95 11.35
C PHE A 35 -23.50 -3.26 10.68
N ASN A 36 -23.88 -4.28 11.44
CA ASN A 36 -24.35 -5.55 10.86
C ASN A 36 -25.65 -5.35 10.05
N GLN A 37 -26.59 -4.58 10.56
CA GLN A 37 -27.81 -4.26 9.81
C GLN A 37 -27.51 -3.53 8.51
N TRP A 38 -26.61 -2.53 8.53
CA TRP A 38 -26.13 -1.82 7.35
C TRP A 38 -25.47 -2.77 6.34
N ARG A 39 -24.63 -3.70 6.81
CA ARG A 39 -23.97 -4.70 5.99
C ARG A 39 -24.99 -5.67 5.35
N ASP A 40 -25.94 -6.17 6.12
CA ASP A 40 -26.95 -7.11 5.67
C ASP A 40 -27.84 -6.47 4.58
N GLU A 41 -28.28 -5.22 4.78
CA GLU A 41 -29.05 -4.46 3.77
C GLU A 41 -28.30 -4.28 2.45
N ILE A 42 -26.95 -4.10 2.50
CA ILE A 42 -26.11 -3.98 1.30
C ILE A 42 -26.02 -5.34 0.57
N ILE A 43 -25.89 -6.42 1.33
CA ILE A 43 -25.84 -7.78 0.79
C ILE A 43 -27.17 -8.12 0.14
N GLU A 44 -28.30 -7.86 0.81
CA GLU A 44 -29.65 -8.06 0.26
C GLU A 44 -29.89 -7.24 -1.02
N ALA A 45 -29.31 -6.04 -1.10
CA ALA A 45 -29.40 -5.18 -2.28
C ALA A 45 -28.45 -5.58 -3.42
N ASP A 46 -27.66 -6.63 -3.29
CA ASP A 46 -26.62 -7.09 -4.23
C ASP A 46 -25.59 -5.99 -4.59
N LYS A 47 -25.18 -5.21 -3.59
CA LYS A 47 -24.21 -4.09 -3.75
C LYS A 47 -22.93 -4.28 -2.94
N TYR A 48 -22.76 -5.43 -2.27
CA TYR A 48 -21.57 -5.72 -1.50
C TYR A 48 -20.44 -6.16 -2.42
N THR A 49 -19.45 -5.29 -2.58
CA THR A 49 -18.29 -5.51 -3.46
C THR A 49 -17.00 -5.77 -2.70
N PHE A 50 -17.05 -5.78 -1.37
CA PHE A 50 -15.90 -6.14 -0.54
C PHE A 50 -15.80 -7.65 -0.38
N GLU A 51 -14.57 -8.13 -0.12
CA GLU A 51 -14.29 -9.56 0.13
C GLU A 51 -14.81 -10.49 -0.98
N THR A 52 -14.91 -9.98 -2.21
CA THR A 52 -15.35 -10.75 -3.37
C THR A 52 -14.34 -11.85 -3.68
N PRO A 53 -14.71 -13.17 -3.62
CA PRO A 53 -13.79 -14.25 -3.89
C PRO A 53 -13.31 -14.28 -5.34
N HIS A 54 -11.99 -14.26 -5.52
CA HIS A 54 -11.36 -14.47 -6.82
C HIS A 54 -11.26 -15.98 -7.10
N LEU A 55 -11.65 -16.39 -8.29
CA LEU A 55 -11.63 -17.78 -8.74
C LEU A 55 -10.40 -18.11 -9.59
N THR A 56 -9.68 -17.07 -10.01
CA THR A 56 -8.47 -17.14 -10.83
C THR A 56 -7.32 -16.39 -10.15
N PRO A 57 -6.08 -16.60 -10.61
CA PRO A 57 -4.94 -15.80 -10.16
C PRO A 57 -5.12 -14.30 -10.42
N GLN A 58 -4.33 -13.48 -9.75
CA GLN A 58 -4.30 -12.01 -9.89
C GLN A 58 -3.60 -11.61 -11.21
N THR A 59 -4.31 -11.73 -12.31
CA THR A 59 -3.92 -11.30 -13.66
C THR A 59 -4.76 -10.09 -14.08
N PRO A 60 -4.47 -9.44 -15.22
CA PRO A 60 -5.33 -8.38 -15.76
C PRO A 60 -6.77 -8.81 -16.05
N GLU A 61 -7.00 -10.10 -16.29
CA GLU A 61 -8.32 -10.68 -16.43
C GLU A 61 -8.55 -11.67 -15.30
N ILE A 62 -9.65 -11.52 -14.57
CA ILE A 62 -10.00 -12.34 -13.41
C ILE A 62 -11.43 -12.83 -13.48
N SER A 63 -11.67 -13.98 -12.87
CA SER A 63 -13.02 -14.43 -12.53
C SER A 63 -13.27 -14.22 -11.05
N VAL A 64 -14.41 -13.67 -10.72
CA VAL A 64 -14.85 -13.45 -9.33
C VAL A 64 -16.22 -14.06 -9.11
N ARG A 65 -16.53 -14.41 -7.86
CA ARG A 65 -17.87 -14.88 -7.47
C ARG A 65 -18.49 -13.83 -6.55
N ARG A 66 -19.63 -13.28 -6.97
CA ARG A 66 -20.39 -12.36 -6.13
C ARG A 66 -21.07 -13.07 -4.96
N ILE A 67 -21.56 -12.28 -4.02
CA ILE A 67 -22.09 -12.80 -2.75
C ILE A 67 -23.32 -13.72 -2.95
N HIS A 68 -24.08 -13.53 -4.01
CA HIS A 68 -25.24 -14.39 -4.35
C HIS A 68 -24.89 -15.57 -5.27
N GLY A 69 -23.60 -15.75 -5.59
CA GLY A 69 -23.06 -16.93 -6.26
C GLY A 69 -22.84 -16.79 -7.78
N ASP A 70 -23.28 -15.69 -8.38
CA ASP A 70 -23.01 -15.40 -9.80
C ASP A 70 -21.54 -15.09 -10.05
N GLU A 71 -21.03 -15.56 -11.19
CA GLU A 71 -19.63 -15.40 -11.57
C GLU A 71 -19.50 -14.33 -12.66
N HIS A 72 -18.49 -13.48 -12.51
CA HIS A 72 -18.18 -12.40 -13.44
C HIS A 72 -16.74 -12.48 -13.92
N GLN A 73 -16.55 -12.21 -15.22
CA GLN A 73 -15.24 -11.95 -15.81
C GLN A 73 -14.98 -10.45 -15.78
N LEU A 74 -13.87 -10.03 -15.18
CA LEU A 74 -13.56 -8.63 -14.96
C LEU A 74 -12.13 -8.32 -15.41
N VAL A 75 -11.92 -7.09 -15.88
CA VAL A 75 -10.59 -6.51 -16.01
C VAL A 75 -10.18 -5.94 -14.66
N ASN A 76 -9.02 -6.35 -14.18
CA ASN A 76 -8.56 -6.16 -12.80
C ASN A 76 -7.66 -4.93 -12.66
N PHE A 77 -8.20 -3.85 -12.11
CA PHE A 77 -7.47 -2.66 -11.70
C PHE A 77 -7.37 -2.53 -10.18
N SER A 78 -7.71 -3.56 -9.40
CA SER A 78 -7.64 -3.55 -7.93
C SER A 78 -6.37 -4.20 -7.38
N SER A 79 -5.65 -4.98 -8.16
CA SER A 79 -4.49 -5.75 -7.73
C SER A 79 -3.21 -4.93 -7.71
N TYR A 80 -2.38 -5.14 -6.67
CA TYR A 80 -1.02 -4.58 -6.56
C TYR A 80 0.05 -5.39 -7.28
N ASN A 81 -0.30 -6.38 -8.09
CA ASN A 81 0.64 -7.23 -8.83
C ASN A 81 1.27 -6.46 -10.01
N TYR A 82 1.92 -5.35 -9.70
CA TYR A 82 2.37 -4.33 -10.66
C TYR A 82 3.21 -4.87 -11.83
N LEU A 83 4.10 -5.83 -11.55
CA LEU A 83 5.00 -6.43 -12.54
C LEU A 83 4.57 -7.84 -12.96
N GLY A 84 3.41 -8.33 -12.49
CA GLY A 84 2.89 -9.64 -12.86
C GLY A 84 3.62 -10.84 -12.26
N TYR A 85 4.54 -10.65 -11.31
CA TYR A 85 5.37 -11.73 -10.77
C TYR A 85 4.61 -12.73 -9.91
N ALA A 86 3.45 -12.39 -9.34
CA ALA A 86 2.64 -13.34 -8.57
C ALA A 86 2.25 -14.60 -9.35
N ASN A 87 2.17 -14.48 -10.69
CA ASN A 87 1.77 -15.58 -11.58
C ASN A 87 2.87 -15.99 -12.56
N HIS A 88 4.08 -15.46 -12.41
CA HIS A 88 5.18 -15.78 -13.31
C HIS A 88 5.62 -17.23 -13.12
N PRO A 89 5.74 -18.03 -14.22
CA PRO A 89 6.02 -19.47 -14.11
C PRO A 89 7.29 -19.79 -13.31
N GLU A 90 8.37 -19.05 -13.52
CA GLU A 90 9.63 -19.26 -12.80
C GLU A 90 9.52 -18.90 -11.31
N VAL A 91 8.73 -17.88 -10.96
CA VAL A 91 8.48 -17.49 -9.56
C VAL A 91 7.68 -18.59 -8.86
N ILE A 92 6.65 -19.13 -9.52
CA ILE A 92 5.87 -20.24 -8.99
C ILE A 92 6.73 -21.50 -8.85
N GLN A 93 7.60 -21.79 -9.82
CA GLN A 93 8.47 -22.95 -9.73
C GLN A 93 9.47 -22.82 -8.59
N ALA A 94 10.12 -21.67 -8.42
CA ALA A 94 11.03 -21.43 -7.30
C ALA A 94 10.34 -21.55 -5.93
N ALA A 95 9.07 -21.15 -5.84
CA ALA A 95 8.27 -21.34 -4.63
C ALA A 95 8.01 -22.83 -4.35
N LYS A 96 7.69 -23.64 -5.39
CA LYS A 96 7.53 -25.10 -5.25
C LYS A 96 8.83 -25.78 -4.82
N ASP A 97 9.94 -25.43 -5.44
CA ASP A 97 11.26 -25.99 -5.10
C ASP A 97 11.64 -25.69 -3.63
N ALA A 98 11.33 -24.48 -3.17
CA ALA A 98 11.53 -24.10 -1.77
C ALA A 98 10.57 -24.85 -0.83
N LEU A 99 9.31 -25.06 -1.23
CA LEU A 99 8.35 -25.88 -0.49
C LEU A 99 8.82 -27.31 -0.33
N ASP A 100 9.31 -27.92 -1.41
CA ASP A 100 9.83 -29.30 -1.38
C ASP A 100 11.08 -29.43 -0.49
N THR A 101 11.92 -28.38 -0.43
CA THR A 101 13.17 -28.39 0.33
C THR A 101 12.96 -28.10 1.81
N PHE A 102 12.13 -27.12 2.16
CA PHE A 102 12.04 -26.55 3.52
C PHE A 102 10.68 -26.81 4.19
N GLY A 103 9.69 -27.33 3.48
CA GLY A 103 8.33 -27.50 3.97
C GLY A 103 7.50 -26.21 3.93
N LEU A 104 6.26 -26.28 4.44
CA LEU A 104 5.24 -25.23 4.32
C LEU A 104 5.58 -23.96 5.08
N GLY A 105 6.12 -24.05 6.28
CA GLY A 105 6.30 -22.87 7.13
C GLY A 105 7.52 -22.97 8.04
N ALA A 106 8.03 -21.82 8.47
CA ALA A 106 9.21 -21.72 9.32
C ALA A 106 8.99 -22.20 10.77
N THR A 107 7.74 -22.20 11.26
CA THR A 107 7.31 -22.66 12.60
C THR A 107 8.12 -22.11 13.77
N GLY A 108 8.77 -20.98 13.59
CA GLY A 108 9.59 -20.32 14.59
C GLY A 108 9.90 -18.87 14.28
N SER A 109 10.27 -18.14 15.32
CA SER A 109 10.71 -16.74 15.21
C SER A 109 12.08 -16.67 14.49
N PRO A 110 12.33 -15.62 13.69
CA PRO A 110 13.62 -15.45 13.01
C PRO A 110 14.84 -15.43 13.94
N VAL A 111 14.67 -14.99 15.18
CA VAL A 111 15.75 -14.88 16.18
C VAL A 111 16.07 -16.22 16.84
N LEU A 112 15.13 -17.16 16.83
CA LEU A 112 15.27 -18.46 17.48
C LEU A 112 15.60 -19.55 16.46
N ASN A 113 14.59 -20.22 15.94
CA ASN A 113 14.72 -21.38 15.06
C ASN A 113 14.03 -21.24 13.69
N GLY A 114 13.42 -20.06 13.41
CA GLY A 114 12.65 -19.84 12.17
C GLY A 114 13.49 -19.40 10.96
N THR A 115 14.78 -19.11 11.11
CA THR A 115 15.62 -18.67 10.01
C THR A 115 16.20 -19.86 9.24
N PHE A 116 15.81 -20.02 7.98
CA PHE A 116 16.37 -20.97 7.02
C PHE A 116 17.41 -20.30 6.11
N ASP A 117 18.22 -21.13 5.42
CA ASP A 117 19.22 -20.67 4.46
C ASP A 117 18.62 -19.76 3.37
N ILE A 118 17.41 -20.06 2.90
CA ILE A 118 16.73 -19.27 1.87
C ILE A 118 16.41 -17.83 2.34
N HIS A 119 16.16 -17.61 3.64
CA HIS A 119 16.00 -16.27 4.19
C HIS A 119 17.31 -15.48 4.10
N LYS A 120 18.45 -16.12 4.41
CA LYS A 120 19.76 -15.48 4.29
C LYS A 120 20.10 -15.16 2.85
N LYS A 121 19.80 -16.06 1.92
CA LYS A 121 19.96 -15.80 0.48
C LYS A 121 19.14 -14.59 0.03
N LEU A 122 17.92 -14.44 0.50
CA LEU A 122 17.08 -13.27 0.18
C LEU A 122 17.63 -11.98 0.84
N GLU A 123 18.07 -12.01 2.09
CA GLU A 123 18.72 -10.88 2.77
C GLU A 123 19.97 -10.42 2.00
N ASP A 124 20.81 -11.36 1.57
CA ASP A 124 22.03 -11.09 0.80
C ASP A 124 21.70 -10.56 -0.61
N ALA A 125 20.72 -11.15 -1.29
CA ALA A 125 20.30 -10.72 -2.62
C ALA A 125 19.74 -9.29 -2.60
N LEU A 126 18.89 -8.94 -1.63
CA LEU A 126 18.39 -7.58 -1.44
C LEU A 126 19.49 -6.60 -1.06
N THR A 127 20.43 -7.01 -0.19
CA THR A 127 21.60 -6.18 0.17
C THR A 127 22.45 -5.86 -1.05
N ASN A 128 22.71 -6.86 -1.90
CA ASN A 128 23.45 -6.68 -3.15
C ASN A 128 22.68 -5.86 -4.19
N PHE A 129 21.36 -6.00 -4.24
CA PHE A 129 20.50 -5.21 -5.12
C PHE A 129 20.60 -3.71 -4.81
N TYR A 130 20.58 -3.31 -3.55
CA TYR A 130 20.80 -1.91 -3.16
C TYR A 130 22.26 -1.48 -3.31
N GLY A 131 23.22 -2.35 -2.97
CA GLY A 131 24.64 -2.24 -3.32
C GLY A 131 25.49 -1.27 -2.50
N GLN A 132 25.01 -0.74 -1.37
CA GLN A 132 25.82 0.15 -0.52
C GLN A 132 26.66 -0.64 0.49
N LYS A 133 27.94 -0.29 0.58
CA LYS A 133 28.89 -0.93 1.53
C LYS A 133 28.52 -0.61 2.99
N GLY A 134 28.48 -1.62 3.83
CA GLY A 134 28.18 -1.47 5.26
C GLY A 134 26.68 -1.42 5.58
N TYR A 135 25.83 -1.67 4.59
CA TYR A 135 24.38 -1.82 4.75
C TYR A 135 23.98 -3.29 4.80
N GLY A 136 22.73 -3.56 5.14
CA GLY A 136 22.15 -4.89 5.18
C GLY A 136 20.63 -4.82 5.15
N VAL A 137 20.01 -6.00 5.09
CA VAL A 137 18.56 -6.17 5.07
C VAL A 137 18.12 -7.03 6.25
N SER A 138 16.92 -6.76 6.76
CA SER A 138 16.20 -7.63 7.67
C SER A 138 14.81 -7.91 7.11
N LEU A 139 14.35 -9.16 7.20
CA LEU A 139 13.07 -9.63 6.70
C LEU A 139 12.00 -9.60 7.80
N PHE A 140 10.76 -9.32 7.38
CA PHE A 140 9.56 -9.30 8.21
C PHE A 140 8.44 -10.10 7.54
N SER A 141 7.49 -10.63 8.32
CA SER A 141 6.35 -11.39 7.82
C SER A 141 5.33 -10.53 7.04
N SER A 142 5.42 -9.22 7.11
CA SER A 142 4.62 -8.28 6.30
C SER A 142 5.30 -6.92 6.21
N GLY A 143 4.97 -6.12 5.17
CA GLY A 143 5.37 -4.72 5.09
C GLY A 143 4.80 -3.87 6.23
N TYR A 144 3.54 -4.17 6.65
CA TYR A 144 2.93 -3.56 7.83
C TYR A 144 3.78 -3.82 9.08
N GLY A 145 4.16 -5.08 9.30
CA GLY A 145 5.02 -5.48 10.43
C GLY A 145 6.41 -4.84 10.35
N ALA A 146 6.95 -4.61 9.14
CA ALA A 146 8.22 -3.91 8.97
C ALA A 146 8.12 -2.44 9.44
N ASN A 147 7.12 -1.70 8.97
CA ASN A 147 6.88 -0.32 9.41
C ASN A 147 6.71 -0.21 10.92
N VAL A 148 5.77 -0.98 11.49
CA VAL A 148 5.50 -0.97 12.94
C VAL A 148 6.75 -1.33 13.74
N GLY A 149 7.47 -2.39 13.34
CA GLY A 149 8.65 -2.88 14.05
C GLY A 149 9.81 -1.90 13.99
N VAL A 150 10.08 -1.35 12.80
CA VAL A 150 11.18 -0.41 12.58
C VAL A 150 10.95 0.89 13.35
N VAL A 151 9.79 1.53 13.17
CA VAL A 151 9.49 2.81 13.84
C VAL A 151 9.47 2.63 15.35
N SER A 152 8.79 1.59 15.89
CA SER A 152 8.67 1.38 17.33
C SER A 152 9.95 0.89 18.01
N SER A 153 10.90 0.31 17.26
CA SER A 153 12.22 -0.06 17.81
C SER A 153 13.24 1.06 17.72
N TYR A 154 13.09 1.97 16.76
CA TYR A 154 14.01 3.07 16.56
C TYR A 154 13.72 4.29 17.44
N ILE A 155 12.44 4.57 17.68
CA ILE A 155 11.94 5.71 18.46
C ILE A 155 11.43 5.24 19.82
N HIS A 156 11.68 6.03 20.85
CA HIS A 156 11.27 5.76 22.23
C HIS A 156 10.60 6.97 22.86
N LYS A 157 10.07 6.79 24.07
CA LYS A 157 9.47 7.88 24.87
C LYS A 157 10.43 9.05 25.03
N GLY A 158 10.00 10.24 24.63
CA GLY A 158 10.77 11.46 24.63
C GLY A 158 11.43 11.82 23.30
N ASP A 159 11.45 10.88 22.33
CA ASP A 159 11.86 11.14 20.94
C ASP A 159 10.69 11.64 20.08
N TYR A 160 10.94 11.96 18.82
CA TYR A 160 9.95 12.48 17.88
C TYR A 160 9.80 11.58 16.66
N VAL A 161 8.55 11.33 16.26
CA VAL A 161 8.20 10.81 14.91
C VAL A 161 7.47 11.92 14.17
N VAL A 162 7.97 12.28 13.00
CA VAL A 162 7.37 13.31 12.13
C VAL A 162 6.90 12.64 10.85
N LEU A 163 5.59 12.57 10.64
CA LEU A 163 4.94 11.83 9.55
C LEU A 163 4.31 12.79 8.54
N ASP A 164 4.42 12.44 7.26
CA ASP A 164 3.54 13.03 6.26
C ASP A 164 2.09 12.71 6.58
N HIS A 165 1.18 13.65 6.35
CA HIS A 165 -0.24 13.49 6.67
C HIS A 165 -0.90 12.35 5.87
N SER A 166 -0.39 12.02 4.69
CA SER A 166 -0.86 10.93 3.83
C SER A 166 -0.13 9.59 4.09
N SER A 167 0.71 9.50 5.13
CA SER A 167 1.43 8.27 5.49
C SER A 167 0.49 7.11 5.77
N HIS A 168 0.92 5.91 5.35
CA HIS A 168 0.20 4.66 5.57
C HIS A 168 -0.04 4.38 7.06
N ALA A 169 -1.19 3.76 7.38
CA ALA A 169 -1.61 3.45 8.76
C ALA A 169 -0.53 2.71 9.57
N SER A 170 0.27 1.84 8.96
CA SER A 170 1.34 1.12 9.64
C SER A 170 2.47 2.00 10.18
N LEU A 171 2.77 3.13 9.50
CA LEU A 171 3.72 4.13 10.01
C LEU A 171 3.13 4.88 11.22
N ILE A 172 1.85 5.21 11.15
CA ILE A 172 1.11 5.84 12.25
C ILE A 172 1.07 4.90 13.47
N ASP A 173 0.73 3.63 13.27
CA ASP A 173 0.66 2.64 14.35
C ASP A 173 2.05 2.37 14.95
N GLY A 174 3.09 2.31 14.12
CA GLY A 174 4.47 2.25 14.58
C GLY A 174 4.86 3.46 15.45
N ALA A 175 4.44 4.66 15.05
CA ALA A 175 4.67 5.88 15.80
C ALA A 175 3.93 5.88 17.14
N VAL A 176 2.68 5.45 17.18
CA VAL A 176 1.90 5.30 18.43
C VAL A 176 2.55 4.28 19.36
N MET A 177 2.94 3.11 18.82
CA MET A 177 3.58 2.05 19.60
C MET A 177 4.97 2.43 20.14
N SER A 178 5.68 3.34 19.47
CA SER A 178 6.98 3.84 19.92
C SER A 178 6.91 4.66 21.22
N GLN A 179 5.73 5.17 21.59
CA GLN A 179 5.51 6.13 22.66
C GLN A 179 6.26 7.46 22.46
N GLY A 180 6.81 7.70 21.28
CA GLY A 180 7.38 8.98 20.89
C GLY A 180 6.34 10.06 20.69
N THR A 181 6.77 11.30 20.63
CA THR A 181 5.88 12.44 20.32
C THR A 181 5.64 12.49 18.82
N VAL A 182 4.40 12.25 18.40
CA VAL A 182 3.99 12.29 16.99
C VAL A 182 3.72 13.72 16.54
N LYS A 183 4.28 14.10 15.41
CA LYS A 183 3.99 15.33 14.67
C LYS A 183 3.59 14.98 13.25
N LEU A 184 2.59 15.67 12.71
CA LEU A 184 2.19 15.54 11.32
C LEU A 184 2.56 16.82 10.56
N PHE A 185 3.08 16.65 9.36
CA PHE A 185 3.24 17.75 8.41
C PHE A 185 2.31 17.59 7.21
N ARG A 186 2.06 18.68 6.48
CA ARG A 186 1.22 18.67 5.30
C ARG A 186 1.87 17.83 4.21
N HIS A 187 1.04 17.12 3.47
CA HIS A 187 1.49 16.24 2.41
C HIS A 187 2.48 16.94 1.46
N ASN A 188 3.65 16.32 1.29
CA ASN A 188 4.76 16.78 0.43
C ASN A 188 5.28 18.22 0.69
N ASP A 189 4.94 18.83 1.84
CA ASP A 189 5.28 20.22 2.19
C ASP A 189 6.58 20.28 3.00
N ALA A 190 7.71 20.42 2.30
CA ALA A 190 9.04 20.51 2.91
C ALA A 190 9.21 21.79 3.78
N GLU A 191 8.54 22.89 3.44
CA GLU A 191 8.58 24.12 4.26
C GLU A 191 7.87 23.92 5.60
N PHE A 192 6.75 23.20 5.60
CA PHE A 192 6.04 22.88 6.84
C PHE A 192 6.85 21.90 7.69
N LEU A 193 7.48 20.90 7.08
CA LEU A 193 8.42 19.99 7.74
C LEU A 193 9.55 20.78 8.39
N GLU A 194 10.16 21.74 7.67
CA GLU A 194 11.24 22.56 8.18
C GLU A 194 10.83 23.35 9.42
N LYS A 195 9.62 23.94 9.44
CA LYS A 195 9.09 24.66 10.61
C LYS A 195 9.00 23.78 11.85
N ILE A 196 8.59 22.51 11.67
CA ILE A 196 8.54 21.53 12.77
C ILE A 196 9.95 21.20 13.23
N LEU A 197 10.84 20.79 12.31
CA LEU A 197 12.19 20.34 12.64
C LEU A 197 13.03 21.44 13.29
N LYS A 198 12.94 22.69 12.82
CA LYS A 198 13.61 23.85 13.40
C LYS A 198 13.26 24.08 14.89
N ARG A 199 12.05 23.66 15.30
CA ARG A 199 11.61 23.77 16.69
C ARG A 199 12.12 22.62 17.54
N ILE A 200 11.90 21.35 17.08
CA ILE A 200 12.16 20.18 17.91
C ILE A 200 13.63 19.75 17.92
N SER A 201 14.43 20.09 16.90
CA SER A 201 15.86 19.76 16.85
C SER A 201 16.69 20.39 17.97
N LYS A 202 16.17 21.46 18.60
CA LYS A 202 16.81 22.12 19.74
C LYS A 202 16.78 21.29 21.04
N GLU A 203 15.94 20.27 21.10
CA GLU A 203 15.73 19.48 22.33
C GLU A 203 16.72 18.32 22.47
N ASN A 204 17.67 18.17 21.55
CA ASN A 204 18.66 17.07 21.54
C ASN A 204 18.04 15.69 21.75
N ARG A 205 16.94 15.43 21.05
CA ARG A 205 16.21 14.16 21.00
C ARG A 205 16.35 13.52 19.62
N ARG A 206 16.18 12.19 19.55
CA ARG A 206 16.11 11.52 18.28
C ARG A 206 14.84 11.95 17.54
N ILE A 207 14.98 12.20 16.24
CA ILE A 207 13.88 12.58 15.36
C ILE A 207 13.90 11.62 14.17
N LEU A 208 12.77 10.98 13.89
CA LEU A 208 12.55 10.17 12.70
C LEU A 208 11.48 10.85 11.84
N VAL A 209 11.84 11.21 10.61
CA VAL A 209 10.91 11.64 9.59
C VAL A 209 10.50 10.43 8.77
N CYS A 210 9.21 10.18 8.60
CA CYS A 210 8.69 9.06 7.79
C CYS A 210 7.90 9.62 6.61
N VAL A 211 8.25 9.16 5.41
CA VAL A 211 7.64 9.55 4.14
C VAL A 211 7.50 8.31 3.25
N GLU A 212 6.73 8.40 2.18
CA GLU A 212 6.58 7.32 1.19
C GLU A 212 7.25 7.68 -0.12
N GLY A 213 7.74 6.68 -0.84
CA GLY A 213 8.28 6.83 -2.18
C GLY A 213 7.19 7.17 -3.19
N VAL A 214 6.08 6.41 -3.12
CA VAL A 214 4.82 6.67 -3.85
C VAL A 214 3.68 6.52 -2.87
N TYR A 215 2.83 7.54 -2.77
CA TYR A 215 1.67 7.55 -1.88
C TYR A 215 0.48 6.78 -2.47
N SER A 216 -0.06 5.86 -1.70
CA SER A 216 -1.08 4.91 -2.15
C SER A 216 -2.44 5.52 -2.42
N THR A 217 -2.74 6.69 -1.85
CA THR A 217 -4.02 7.41 -1.99
C THR A 217 -3.98 8.49 -3.04
N ASP A 218 -2.85 9.18 -3.14
CA ASP A 218 -2.67 10.33 -4.01
C ASP A 218 -2.02 9.94 -5.36
N GLY A 219 -1.31 8.80 -5.37
CA GLY A 219 -0.63 8.29 -6.56
C GLY A 219 0.56 9.14 -7.02
N ASP A 220 0.98 10.10 -6.20
CA ASP A 220 2.13 10.95 -6.47
C ASP A 220 3.40 10.41 -5.79
N TYR A 221 4.52 10.93 -6.22
CA TYR A 221 5.80 10.69 -5.57
C TYR A 221 5.96 11.55 -4.32
N GLY A 222 6.66 11.01 -3.32
CA GLY A 222 7.22 11.82 -2.25
C GLY A 222 8.19 12.86 -2.80
N ASN A 223 8.10 14.12 -2.33
CA ASN A 223 9.08 15.16 -2.66
C ASN A 223 10.42 14.88 -1.95
N LEU A 224 11.02 13.71 -2.28
CA LEU A 224 12.13 13.15 -1.51
C LEU A 224 13.36 14.05 -1.47
N LYS A 225 13.68 14.76 -2.57
CA LYS A 225 14.84 15.67 -2.59
C LYS A 225 14.78 16.72 -1.50
N ASP A 226 13.65 17.43 -1.42
CA ASP A 226 13.49 18.52 -0.46
C ASP A 226 13.27 17.97 0.97
N LEU A 227 12.47 16.89 1.11
CA LEU A 227 12.19 16.30 2.42
C LEU A 227 13.44 15.69 3.06
N VAL A 228 14.30 15.02 2.27
CA VAL A 228 15.60 14.49 2.73
C VAL A 228 16.53 15.63 3.10
N ALA A 229 16.70 16.63 2.23
CA ALA A 229 17.58 17.78 2.49
C ALA A 229 17.20 18.51 3.76
N VAL A 230 15.90 18.77 3.97
CA VAL A 230 15.41 19.40 5.19
C VAL A 230 15.64 18.51 6.42
N SER A 231 15.39 17.21 6.34
CA SER A 231 15.61 16.28 7.44
C SER A 231 17.09 16.29 7.87
N LYS A 232 18.01 16.17 6.91
CA LYS A 232 19.45 16.17 7.17
C LYS A 232 19.94 17.49 7.74
N LYS A 233 19.44 18.63 7.26
CA LYS A 233 19.75 19.97 7.77
C LYS A 233 19.53 20.10 9.28
N TYR A 234 18.53 19.40 9.82
CA TYR A 234 18.18 19.44 11.24
C TYR A 234 18.60 18.19 12.02
N GLY A 235 19.44 17.34 11.45
CA GLY A 235 19.96 16.13 12.11
C GLY A 235 18.90 15.05 12.36
N ALA A 236 17.78 15.08 11.64
CA ALA A 236 16.77 14.04 11.71
C ALA A 236 17.16 12.85 10.84
N SER A 237 16.85 11.63 11.31
CA SER A 237 16.87 10.44 10.47
C SER A 237 15.64 10.42 9.58
N ILE A 238 15.77 9.82 8.39
CA ILE A 238 14.65 9.69 7.46
C ILE A 238 14.41 8.24 7.06
N LEU A 239 13.14 7.84 7.12
CA LEU A 239 12.61 6.58 6.64
C LEU A 239 11.76 6.83 5.38
N VAL A 240 12.05 6.07 4.33
CA VAL A 240 11.24 6.07 3.11
C VAL A 240 10.56 4.70 2.97
N ASP A 241 9.24 4.70 2.93
CA ASP A 241 8.42 3.52 2.62
C ASP A 241 8.27 3.40 1.09
N GLU A 242 8.93 2.40 0.52
CA GLU A 242 8.93 2.09 -0.92
C GLU A 242 7.87 1.04 -1.31
N ALA A 243 6.85 0.85 -0.50
CA ALA A 243 5.86 -0.22 -0.72
C ALA A 243 5.21 -0.16 -2.11
N HIS A 244 5.01 1.02 -2.68
CA HIS A 244 4.43 1.22 -4.01
C HIS A 244 5.45 1.52 -5.10
N SER A 245 6.72 1.66 -4.79
CA SER A 245 7.77 2.11 -5.73
C SER A 245 8.91 1.11 -5.92
N LEU A 246 9.14 0.20 -4.96
CA LEU A 246 10.20 -0.82 -5.05
C LEU A 246 9.97 -1.77 -6.23
N LEU A 247 11.03 -2.07 -6.95
CA LEU A 247 11.13 -2.79 -8.24
C LEU A 247 10.60 -2.01 -9.45
N ILE A 248 10.01 -0.81 -9.27
CA ILE A 248 9.40 -0.05 -10.36
C ILE A 248 10.11 1.28 -10.59
N ALA A 249 10.15 2.16 -9.57
CA ALA A 249 10.77 3.47 -9.69
C ALA A 249 12.30 3.37 -9.72
N GLY A 250 12.92 4.32 -10.41
CA GLY A 250 14.35 4.36 -10.61
C GLY A 250 14.84 3.48 -11.77
N LYS A 251 16.05 3.75 -12.22
CA LYS A 251 16.64 3.06 -13.38
C LYS A 251 16.74 1.56 -13.21
N THR A 252 17.06 1.10 -12.00
CA THR A 252 17.22 -0.33 -11.68
C THR A 252 16.11 -0.89 -10.79
N GLY A 253 15.11 -0.05 -10.44
CA GLY A 253 13.97 -0.44 -9.62
C GLY A 253 14.21 -0.39 -8.12
N LYS A 254 15.23 0.33 -7.64
CA LYS A 254 15.48 0.48 -6.20
C LYS A 254 14.48 1.39 -5.48
N GLY A 255 13.50 1.89 -6.19
CA GLY A 255 12.43 2.71 -5.66
C GLY A 255 12.62 4.21 -5.92
N ALA A 256 11.77 5.01 -5.31
CA ALA A 256 11.82 6.47 -5.42
C ALA A 256 13.14 7.05 -4.87
N VAL A 257 13.78 6.36 -3.94
CA VAL A 257 15.13 6.77 -3.44
C VAL A 257 16.19 6.74 -4.54
N GLU A 258 16.07 5.86 -5.53
CA GLU A 258 16.92 5.85 -6.71
C GLU A 258 16.46 6.89 -7.73
N GLU A 259 15.14 6.98 -7.98
CA GLU A 259 14.54 7.93 -8.93
C GLU A 259 14.97 9.38 -8.64
N PHE A 260 15.03 9.73 -7.37
CA PHE A 260 15.40 11.08 -6.92
C PHE A 260 16.86 11.22 -6.49
N ASP A 261 17.68 10.16 -6.63
CA ASP A 261 19.11 10.15 -6.27
C ASP A 261 19.39 10.52 -4.81
N VAL A 262 18.57 9.98 -3.88
CA VAL A 262 18.69 10.25 -2.44
C VAL A 262 19.03 9.00 -1.61
N LEU A 263 19.23 7.84 -2.23
CA LEU A 263 19.47 6.56 -1.53
C LEU A 263 20.62 6.65 -0.52
N SER A 264 21.69 7.39 -0.84
CA SER A 264 22.85 7.53 0.05
C SER A 264 22.59 8.37 1.30
N GLU A 265 21.54 9.17 1.29
CA GLU A 265 21.15 10.08 2.36
C GLU A 265 20.01 9.55 3.23
N VAL A 266 19.30 8.50 2.76
CA VAL A 266 18.20 7.88 3.50
C VAL A 266 18.75 6.89 4.54
N ASP A 267 18.23 6.93 5.76
CA ASP A 267 18.70 6.05 6.85
C ASP A 267 18.02 4.69 6.85
N LEU A 268 16.75 4.63 6.45
CA LEU A 268 15.89 3.46 6.50
C LEU A 268 15.02 3.40 5.25
N VAL A 269 15.11 2.32 4.50
CA VAL A 269 14.22 2.04 3.36
C VAL A 269 13.37 0.82 3.70
N ILE A 270 12.06 0.96 3.66
CA ILE A 270 11.12 -0.15 3.87
C ILE A 270 10.61 -0.63 2.51
N GLY A 271 10.60 -1.96 2.32
CA GLY A 271 9.99 -2.61 1.18
C GLY A 271 8.89 -3.57 1.60
N THR A 272 7.91 -3.78 0.73
CA THR A 272 6.92 -4.86 0.87
C THR A 272 7.04 -5.86 -0.26
N PHE A 273 6.82 -7.15 0.04
CA PHE A 273 6.82 -8.20 -0.95
C PHE A 273 5.41 -8.52 -1.47
N SER A 274 4.38 -7.88 -0.92
CA SER A 274 2.98 -8.14 -1.26
C SER A 274 2.46 -7.36 -2.47
N LYS A 275 3.34 -6.68 -3.19
CA LYS A 275 2.99 -5.88 -4.37
C LYS A 275 3.84 -6.31 -5.58
N SER A 276 4.83 -5.52 -5.98
CA SER A 276 5.66 -5.78 -7.17
C SER A 276 6.38 -7.14 -7.18
N PHE A 277 6.69 -7.70 -6.00
CA PHE A 277 7.28 -9.03 -5.88
C PHE A 277 6.27 -10.17 -6.05
N GLY A 278 4.96 -9.91 -5.90
CA GLY A 278 3.91 -10.91 -6.01
C GLY A 278 3.80 -11.92 -4.86
N GLY A 279 4.45 -11.65 -3.72
CA GLY A 279 4.44 -12.53 -2.55
C GLY A 279 3.78 -11.92 -1.31
N VAL A 280 4.24 -12.29 -0.12
CA VAL A 280 3.86 -11.71 1.17
C VAL A 280 5.12 -11.47 1.98
N GLY A 281 5.15 -10.42 2.80
CA GLY A 281 6.28 -10.09 3.65
C GLY A 281 6.75 -8.66 3.44
N GLY A 282 7.87 -8.33 4.08
CA GLY A 282 8.50 -7.03 3.93
C GLY A 282 9.97 -7.07 4.35
N CYS A 283 10.65 -5.98 4.12
CA CYS A 283 12.04 -5.82 4.52
C CYS A 283 12.34 -4.39 4.96
N VAL A 284 13.42 -4.24 5.70
CA VAL A 284 14.09 -2.96 5.94
C VAL A 284 15.52 -3.05 5.44
N TYR A 285 15.95 -2.04 4.70
CA TYR A 285 17.32 -1.82 4.29
C TYR A 285 17.90 -0.63 5.05
N ALA A 286 19.03 -0.80 5.71
CA ALA A 286 19.69 0.22 6.52
C ALA A 286 21.15 -0.13 6.77
N LYS A 287 21.90 0.74 7.47
CA LYS A 287 23.22 0.42 7.98
C LYS A 287 23.18 -0.86 8.80
N LYS A 288 24.19 -1.73 8.62
CA LYS A 288 24.25 -3.06 9.25
C LYS A 288 24.10 -3.02 10.78
N GLU A 289 24.63 -2.00 11.42
CA GLU A 289 24.48 -1.80 12.87
C GLU A 289 23.03 -1.57 13.31
N LEU A 290 22.25 -0.81 12.51
CA LEU A 290 20.81 -0.64 12.73
C LEU A 290 20.04 -1.96 12.47
N ILE A 291 20.38 -2.68 11.40
CA ILE A 291 19.80 -3.99 11.11
C ILE A 291 20.03 -4.95 12.28
N ASN A 292 21.26 -5.02 12.79
CA ASN A 292 21.58 -5.87 13.94
C ASN A 292 20.74 -5.52 15.17
N TYR A 293 20.58 -4.21 15.45
CA TYR A 293 19.74 -3.75 16.55
C TYR A 293 18.27 -4.12 16.34
N MET A 294 17.70 -3.81 15.16
CA MET A 294 16.30 -4.07 14.83
C MET A 294 15.96 -5.55 14.83
N ASN A 295 16.89 -6.43 14.48
CA ASN A 295 16.69 -7.87 14.53
C ASN A 295 16.25 -8.37 15.91
N TYR A 296 16.66 -7.70 16.99
CA TYR A 296 16.33 -8.05 18.37
C TYR A 296 15.23 -7.17 18.99
N TYR A 297 15.09 -5.93 18.54
CA TYR A 297 14.20 -4.95 19.18
C TYR A 297 12.92 -4.66 18.39
N ALA A 298 12.85 -4.99 17.10
CA ALA A 298 11.61 -4.90 16.34
C ALA A 298 10.64 -6.03 16.77
N ARG A 299 9.66 -5.67 17.60
CA ARG A 299 8.73 -6.64 18.21
C ARG A 299 7.94 -7.44 17.19
N SER A 300 7.50 -6.81 16.10
CA SER A 300 6.77 -7.48 15.01
C SER A 300 7.60 -8.53 14.28
N ARG A 301 8.93 -8.46 14.35
CA ARG A 301 9.85 -9.49 13.84
C ARG A 301 10.14 -10.55 14.90
N MET A 302 10.44 -10.11 16.11
CA MET A 302 10.88 -11.03 17.19
C MET A 302 9.77 -11.96 17.66
N PHE A 303 8.53 -11.45 17.73
CA PHE A 303 7.35 -12.16 18.24
C PHE A 303 6.41 -12.66 17.15
N SER A 304 6.92 -12.79 15.91
CA SER A 304 6.23 -13.39 14.78
C SER A 304 7.05 -14.55 14.23
N CYS A 305 6.43 -15.50 13.54
CA CYS A 305 7.15 -16.50 12.76
C CYS A 305 7.93 -15.83 11.63
N ALA A 306 9.03 -16.45 11.22
CA ALA A 306 9.76 -16.04 10.03
C ALA A 306 8.88 -16.18 8.79
N LEU A 307 9.28 -15.49 7.73
CA LEU A 307 8.62 -15.56 6.42
C LEU A 307 8.55 -17.01 5.94
N ASP A 308 7.48 -17.36 5.27
CA ASP A 308 7.26 -18.67 4.70
C ASP A 308 8.37 -19.02 3.68
N PRO A 309 9.00 -20.20 3.78
CA PRO A 309 10.10 -20.58 2.88
C PRO A 309 9.69 -20.65 1.41
N ALA A 310 8.50 -21.16 1.10
CA ALA A 310 8.00 -21.25 -0.26
C ALA A 310 7.81 -19.86 -0.86
N VAL A 311 7.16 -18.96 -0.13
CA VAL A 311 7.01 -17.55 -0.53
C VAL A 311 8.37 -16.88 -0.66
N THR A 312 9.31 -17.16 0.24
CA THR A 312 10.68 -16.61 0.19
C THR A 312 11.41 -17.02 -1.10
N GLY A 313 11.26 -18.29 -1.53
CA GLY A 313 11.81 -18.76 -2.80
C GLY A 313 11.24 -18.03 -4.01
N GLY A 314 9.93 -17.83 -4.03
CA GLY A 314 9.27 -17.04 -5.07
C GLY A 314 9.75 -15.58 -5.09
N ILE A 315 9.84 -14.93 -3.94
CA ILE A 315 10.34 -13.54 -3.81
C ILE A 315 11.78 -13.41 -4.31
N LEU A 316 12.65 -14.38 -3.97
CA LEU A 316 14.04 -14.37 -4.43
C LEU A 316 14.12 -14.45 -5.96
N LYS A 317 13.32 -15.30 -6.59
CA LYS A 317 13.24 -15.40 -8.06
C LYS A 317 12.65 -14.13 -8.68
N ALA A 318 11.61 -13.55 -8.07
CA ALA A 318 11.04 -12.29 -8.54
C ALA A 318 12.06 -11.14 -8.50
N LEU A 319 12.90 -11.07 -7.45
CA LEU A 319 14.00 -10.11 -7.37
C LEU A 319 15.04 -10.33 -8.49
N GLU A 320 15.42 -11.59 -8.74
CA GLU A 320 16.35 -11.95 -9.82
C GLU A 320 15.84 -11.48 -11.19
N LEU A 321 14.57 -11.78 -11.51
CA LEU A 321 13.94 -11.37 -12.76
C LEU A 321 13.82 -9.83 -12.85
N ALA A 322 13.41 -9.19 -11.76
CA ALA A 322 13.26 -7.74 -11.71
C ALA A 322 14.60 -6.98 -11.84
N ALA A 323 15.69 -7.56 -11.37
CA ALA A 323 17.04 -6.98 -11.52
C ALA A 323 17.65 -7.21 -12.92
N GLY A 324 16.99 -8.00 -13.76
CA GLY A 324 17.43 -8.35 -15.12
C GLY A 324 16.61 -7.67 -16.24
N PRO A 325 16.84 -8.12 -17.49
CA PRO A 325 16.15 -7.55 -18.65
C PRO A 325 14.62 -7.64 -18.62
N ASP A 326 14.06 -8.67 -17.97
CA ASP A 326 12.61 -8.78 -17.80
C ASP A 326 12.06 -7.62 -16.96
N GLY A 327 12.73 -7.30 -15.84
CA GLY A 327 12.35 -6.15 -15.02
C GLY A 327 12.47 -4.82 -15.76
N ASP A 328 13.50 -4.64 -16.59
CA ASP A 328 13.67 -3.41 -17.40
C ASP A 328 12.48 -3.21 -18.36
N GLN A 329 12.05 -4.28 -19.04
CA GLN A 329 10.90 -4.24 -19.94
C GLN A 329 9.60 -3.96 -19.19
N LYS A 330 9.38 -4.62 -18.04
CA LYS A 330 8.17 -4.45 -17.23
C LYS A 330 8.09 -3.04 -16.61
N ARG A 331 9.21 -2.50 -16.11
CA ARG A 331 9.28 -1.10 -15.63
C ARG A 331 8.90 -0.11 -16.71
N LYS A 332 9.48 -0.25 -17.91
CA LYS A 332 9.13 0.60 -19.05
C LYS A 332 7.63 0.52 -19.36
N ARG A 333 7.10 -0.71 -19.49
CA ARG A 333 5.70 -0.94 -19.85
C ARG A 333 4.72 -0.39 -18.83
N ILE A 334 4.97 -0.55 -17.51
CA ILE A 334 4.05 -0.03 -16.50
C ILE A 334 3.99 1.50 -16.51
N ILE A 335 5.13 2.17 -16.74
CA ILE A 335 5.19 3.63 -16.86
C ILE A 335 4.40 4.08 -18.09
N GLU A 336 4.66 3.47 -19.25
CA GLU A 336 3.96 3.77 -20.51
C GLU A 336 2.43 3.55 -20.35
N ASN A 337 2.00 2.45 -19.73
CA ASN A 337 0.60 2.14 -19.47
C ASN A 337 -0.05 3.18 -18.54
N ALA A 338 0.64 3.57 -17.47
CA ALA A 338 0.13 4.56 -16.52
C ALA A 338 0.01 5.95 -17.16
N ASP A 339 1.02 6.38 -17.93
CA ASP A 339 0.99 7.65 -18.65
C ASP A 339 -0.14 7.67 -19.69
N TYR A 340 -0.34 6.55 -20.37
CA TYR A 340 -1.43 6.41 -21.34
C TYR A 340 -2.80 6.54 -20.65
N LEU A 341 -3.06 5.80 -19.58
CA LEU A 341 -4.34 5.88 -18.85
C LEU A 341 -4.56 7.30 -18.29
N ARG A 342 -3.53 7.93 -17.70
CA ARG A 342 -3.63 9.33 -17.24
C ARG A 342 -4.01 10.28 -18.38
N SER A 343 -3.44 10.10 -19.55
CA SER A 343 -3.76 10.94 -20.72
C SER A 343 -5.21 10.83 -21.15
N LEU A 344 -5.81 9.63 -21.06
CA LEU A 344 -7.21 9.38 -21.37
C LEU A 344 -8.17 9.99 -20.33
N LEU A 345 -7.77 10.03 -19.07
CA LEU A 345 -8.59 10.51 -17.94
C LEU A 345 -8.45 12.03 -17.71
N LYS A 346 -7.33 12.63 -18.17
CA LYS A 346 -7.06 14.05 -17.99
C LYS A 346 -8.22 14.93 -18.48
N ASP A 347 -8.57 15.92 -17.66
CA ASP A 347 -9.66 16.89 -17.93
C ASP A 347 -11.07 16.23 -18.07
N LYS A 348 -11.21 14.96 -17.75
CA LYS A 348 -12.50 14.24 -17.81
C LYS A 348 -12.95 13.78 -16.43
N VAL A 349 -12.01 13.40 -15.56
CA VAL A 349 -12.26 13.04 -14.17
C VAL A 349 -11.13 13.58 -13.28
N ASN A 350 -11.43 13.80 -12.00
CA ASN A 350 -10.43 14.29 -11.05
C ASN A 350 -9.51 13.14 -10.59
N ILE A 351 -8.27 13.13 -11.11
CA ILE A 351 -7.23 12.16 -10.75
C ILE A 351 -6.21 12.71 -9.73
N GLY A 352 -6.51 13.84 -9.09
CA GLY A 352 -5.63 14.48 -8.12
C GLY A 352 -4.25 14.81 -8.67
N THR A 353 -3.21 14.49 -7.90
CA THR A 353 -1.79 14.74 -8.21
C THR A 353 -1.07 13.52 -8.76
N SER A 354 -1.78 12.50 -9.24
CA SER A 354 -1.20 11.22 -9.69
C SER A 354 -0.05 11.40 -10.69
N GLN A 355 1.07 10.77 -10.39
CA GLN A 355 2.29 10.75 -11.20
C GLN A 355 2.82 9.33 -11.46
N SER A 356 2.27 8.33 -10.75
CA SER A 356 2.73 6.95 -10.79
C SER A 356 1.70 6.02 -11.46
N TRP A 357 1.87 4.72 -11.32
CA TRP A 357 0.93 3.65 -11.73
C TRP A 357 -0.25 3.47 -10.78
N VAL A 358 -0.32 4.28 -9.75
CA VAL A 358 -1.50 4.43 -8.88
C VAL A 358 -2.29 5.63 -9.36
N ILE A 359 -3.47 5.40 -9.91
CA ILE A 359 -4.31 6.47 -10.45
C ILE A 359 -5.60 6.55 -9.64
N PRO A 360 -5.72 7.48 -8.68
CA PRO A 360 -6.95 7.72 -7.97
C PRO A 360 -7.95 8.48 -8.86
N VAL A 361 -9.23 8.17 -8.72
CA VAL A 361 -10.33 9.00 -9.23
C VAL A 361 -11.17 9.44 -8.05
N ILE A 362 -11.21 10.73 -7.79
CA ILE A 362 -11.82 11.31 -6.60
C ILE A 362 -13.31 11.54 -6.88
N PHE A 363 -14.19 10.87 -6.13
CA PHE A 363 -15.63 11.05 -6.24
C PHE A 363 -16.29 11.64 -4.97
N GLY A 364 -15.56 11.67 -3.86
CA GLY A 364 -15.88 12.40 -2.64
C GLY A 364 -16.89 11.73 -1.74
N ASP A 365 -18.16 11.65 -2.11
CA ASP A 365 -19.25 11.18 -1.25
C ASP A 365 -19.21 9.67 -0.99
N GLU A 366 -18.94 9.29 0.25
CA GLU A 366 -18.80 7.89 0.69
C GLU A 366 -20.05 7.04 0.42
N ARG A 367 -21.24 7.64 0.40
CA ARG A 367 -22.52 6.94 0.13
C ARG A 367 -22.61 6.42 -1.29
N LYS A 368 -21.79 6.95 -2.19
CA LYS A 368 -21.68 6.48 -3.58
C LYS A 368 -20.79 5.25 -3.71
N SER A 369 -19.93 4.96 -2.73
CA SER A 369 -18.85 3.98 -2.85
C SER A 369 -19.34 2.60 -3.28
N LEU A 370 -20.32 2.03 -2.59
CA LEU A 370 -20.81 0.69 -2.89
C LEU A 370 -21.65 0.63 -4.18
N PRO A 371 -22.62 1.55 -4.40
CA PRO A 371 -23.32 1.60 -5.68
C PRO A 371 -22.38 1.79 -6.88
N LEU A 372 -21.33 2.57 -6.71
CA LEU A 372 -20.33 2.80 -7.74
C LEU A 372 -19.47 1.57 -8.00
N GLY A 373 -19.07 0.84 -6.94
CA GLY A 373 -18.33 -0.42 -7.06
C GLY A 373 -19.14 -1.47 -7.83
N ASP A 374 -20.40 -1.66 -7.46
CA ASP A 374 -21.30 -2.56 -8.18
C ASP A 374 -21.51 -2.15 -9.65
N HIS A 375 -21.67 -0.85 -9.91
CA HIS A 375 -21.80 -0.34 -11.28
C HIS A 375 -20.56 -0.64 -12.12
N LEU A 376 -19.37 -0.39 -11.60
CA LEU A 376 -18.11 -0.66 -12.30
C LEU A 376 -17.90 -2.17 -12.54
N MET A 377 -18.25 -3.03 -11.59
CA MET A 377 -18.23 -4.48 -11.78
C MET A 377 -19.19 -4.92 -12.90
N ARG A 378 -20.39 -4.32 -12.99
CA ARG A 378 -21.33 -4.59 -14.09
C ARG A 378 -20.83 -4.11 -15.45
N LEU A 379 -19.95 -3.10 -15.47
CA LEU A 379 -19.24 -2.67 -16.68
C LEU A 379 -18.06 -3.57 -17.03
N GLY A 380 -17.75 -4.59 -16.21
CA GLY A 380 -16.67 -5.54 -16.45
C GLY A 380 -15.33 -5.16 -15.86
N PHE A 381 -15.29 -4.26 -14.85
CA PHE A 381 -14.05 -3.77 -14.24
C PHE A 381 -14.06 -3.92 -12.72
N ASP A 382 -12.93 -4.38 -12.17
CA ASP A 382 -12.68 -4.46 -10.74
C ASP A 382 -11.70 -3.34 -10.30
N PHE A 383 -12.11 -2.54 -9.30
CA PHE A 383 -11.33 -1.43 -8.76
C PHE A 383 -11.28 -1.45 -7.24
N SER A 384 -10.19 -0.93 -6.70
CA SER A 384 -10.07 -0.69 -5.26
C SER A 384 -10.80 0.60 -4.86
N ILE A 385 -11.98 0.48 -4.25
CA ILE A 385 -12.73 1.62 -3.73
C ILE A 385 -12.34 1.89 -2.29
N MET A 386 -11.94 3.12 -2.00
CA MET A 386 -11.57 3.56 -0.67
C MET A 386 -12.51 4.61 -0.12
N MET A 387 -12.93 4.39 1.10
CA MET A 387 -13.72 5.31 1.91
C MET A 387 -13.11 5.44 3.31
N PHE A 388 -13.67 6.29 4.15
CA PHE A 388 -13.26 6.34 5.55
C PHE A 388 -13.30 4.93 6.20
N PRO A 389 -12.31 4.54 7.05
CA PRO A 389 -11.22 5.37 7.58
C PRO A 389 -9.96 5.43 6.72
N ALA A 390 -9.92 4.74 5.57
CA ALA A 390 -8.74 4.66 4.73
C ALA A 390 -8.42 5.99 4.00
N VAL A 391 -9.42 6.82 3.78
CA VAL A 391 -9.30 8.20 3.30
C VAL A 391 -10.11 9.14 4.20
N LYS A 392 -9.91 10.46 4.08
CA LYS A 392 -10.69 11.44 4.83
C LYS A 392 -12.16 11.40 4.41
N LYS A 393 -13.04 11.85 5.31
CA LYS A 393 -14.46 12.05 5.01
C LYS A 393 -14.66 12.92 3.78
N ASN A 394 -15.62 12.53 2.95
CA ASN A 394 -15.94 13.19 1.68
C ASN A 394 -14.75 13.29 0.71
N GLN A 395 -13.80 12.38 0.84
CA GLN A 395 -12.65 12.23 -0.07
C GLN A 395 -12.52 10.78 -0.55
N SER A 396 -13.65 10.09 -0.72
CA SER A 396 -13.65 8.72 -1.25
C SER A 396 -13.12 8.69 -2.67
N ILE A 397 -12.35 7.65 -2.96
CA ILE A 397 -11.65 7.47 -4.23
C ILE A 397 -11.87 6.07 -4.80
N ILE A 398 -11.87 5.98 -6.12
CA ILE A 398 -11.55 4.75 -6.85
C ILE A 398 -10.05 4.77 -7.07
N ARG A 399 -9.35 3.66 -6.85
CA ARG A 399 -7.95 3.51 -7.27
C ARG A 399 -7.86 2.52 -8.41
N ALA A 400 -7.33 2.99 -9.54
CA ALA A 400 -6.90 2.12 -10.62
C ALA A 400 -5.40 1.83 -10.45
N PHE A 401 -5.04 0.57 -10.20
CA PHE A 401 -3.66 0.11 -10.17
C PHE A 401 -3.29 -0.41 -11.55
N VAL A 402 -2.46 0.35 -12.24
CA VAL A 402 -1.95 -0.05 -13.54
C VAL A 402 -0.82 -1.05 -13.36
N THR A 403 -0.79 -2.08 -14.21
CA THR A 403 0.25 -3.10 -14.21
C THR A 403 1.00 -3.13 -15.54
N SER A 404 2.19 -3.73 -15.56
CA SER A 404 2.93 -3.98 -16.80
C SER A 404 2.21 -4.93 -17.77
N GLU A 405 1.24 -5.69 -17.27
CA GLU A 405 0.53 -6.73 -18.02
C GLU A 405 -0.77 -6.23 -18.67
N HIS A 406 -1.26 -5.03 -18.34
CA HIS A 406 -2.44 -4.47 -18.99
C HIS A 406 -2.20 -4.19 -20.46
N THR A 407 -3.19 -4.53 -21.29
CA THR A 407 -3.19 -4.19 -22.72
C THR A 407 -3.77 -2.79 -22.95
N LYS A 408 -3.55 -2.24 -24.14
CA LYS A 408 -4.07 -0.92 -24.50
C LYS A 408 -5.61 -0.92 -24.51
N GLU A 409 -6.22 -1.98 -25.01
CA GLU A 409 -7.67 -2.15 -25.06
C GLU A 409 -8.28 -2.18 -23.66
N GLN A 410 -7.61 -2.81 -22.69
CA GLN A 410 -8.04 -2.81 -21.28
C GLN A 410 -7.93 -1.43 -20.65
N LEU A 411 -6.90 -0.65 -21.00
CA LEU A 411 -6.73 0.74 -20.53
C LEU A 411 -7.78 1.67 -21.16
N ASP A 412 -8.10 1.52 -22.45
CA ASP A 412 -9.16 2.26 -23.14
C ASP A 412 -10.51 1.99 -22.48
N GLY A 413 -10.87 0.72 -22.28
CA GLY A 413 -12.12 0.34 -21.62
C GLY A 413 -12.21 0.82 -20.16
N CYS A 414 -11.09 0.79 -19.42
CA CYS A 414 -11.00 1.35 -18.07
C CYS A 414 -11.33 2.85 -18.06
N ALA A 415 -10.75 3.61 -18.98
CA ALA A 415 -11.00 5.05 -19.08
C ALA A 415 -12.46 5.33 -19.43
N GLU A 416 -13.04 4.59 -20.38
CA GLU A 416 -14.45 4.71 -20.76
C GLU A 416 -15.39 4.43 -19.59
N ALA A 417 -15.14 3.33 -18.84
CA ALA A 417 -15.93 2.95 -17.68
C ALA A 417 -15.89 4.02 -16.57
N LEU A 418 -14.69 4.56 -16.26
CA LEU A 418 -14.55 5.61 -15.27
C LEU A 418 -15.22 6.94 -15.69
N ILE A 419 -15.11 7.31 -16.97
CA ILE A 419 -15.77 8.51 -17.51
C ILE A 419 -17.29 8.34 -17.55
N GLN A 420 -17.82 7.17 -17.91
CA GLN A 420 -19.24 6.86 -17.86
C GLN A 420 -19.73 6.95 -16.42
N ALA A 421 -19.08 6.27 -15.48
CA ALA A 421 -19.43 6.28 -14.07
C ALA A 421 -19.41 7.71 -13.48
N SER A 422 -18.44 8.55 -13.88
CA SER A 422 -18.37 9.94 -13.42
C SER A 422 -19.59 10.76 -13.78
N LYS A 423 -20.16 10.53 -14.97
CA LYS A 423 -21.37 11.20 -15.43
C LYS A 423 -22.62 10.71 -14.69
N GLU A 424 -22.75 9.37 -14.52
CA GLU A 424 -23.92 8.77 -13.86
C GLU A 424 -23.96 9.09 -12.37
N PHE A 425 -22.83 9.12 -11.70
CA PHE A 425 -22.71 9.40 -10.27
C PHE A 425 -22.39 10.87 -9.95
N ASN A 426 -22.33 11.75 -10.96
CA ASN A 426 -22.03 13.18 -10.80
C ASN A 426 -20.74 13.39 -9.99
N PHE A 427 -19.58 12.95 -10.52
CA PHE A 427 -18.28 13.33 -9.97
C PHE A 427 -17.94 14.74 -10.42
N ASN A 428 -17.45 15.56 -9.51
CA ASN A 428 -16.90 16.85 -9.88
C ASN A 428 -15.55 16.66 -10.59
N ILE A 429 -15.35 17.41 -11.69
CA ILE A 429 -14.06 17.53 -12.36
C ILE A 429 -13.16 18.42 -11.51
#